data_4529d199f65b339f4d47f7f776e8883a
#
_entry.id   4529d199f65b339f4d47f7f776e8883a
#
_cell.length_a   1.000
_cell.length_b   1.000
_cell.length_c   1.000
_cell.angle_alpha   90.00
_cell.angle_beta   90.00
_cell.angle_gamma   90.00
#
_symmetry.space_group_name_H-M   'P 1'
#
loop_
_entity.id
_entity.type
_entity.pdbx_description
1 polymer ?
#
loop_
_entity_poly.entity_id
_entity_poly.type
_entity_poly.pdbx_seq_one_letter_code
_entity_poly.pdbx_strand_id
1 'polypeptide(L)'
;MKKVLTRLLSAALLFGLLTTGAAAATLQSGQAAYQLSLDPLGTEPFSYSDTETYSATLVPIGTRVSSETGALLLVEIFTYSESSGHWALDSLLSGQSDLVVRDSAHLYHVSTLSGSGQSSETLDRGIWLKAPSSASGQPVSATGEPVDEWALNLVNQAIAGGLMPDHLKGQDLREPITRLQFAALTVRLYETASGQSIEAPGENPFTDTSDPEALKAYSMGFTAGTSDSTFGPGELLTREQAAVMLTAVYRALGGSVPDGTPSFSDGGEISSWAQSSVAFMAQSGIVAGYGDGSFGPQDTAQRQACLIMALRILQNQTQTA
;
A
#
# COMPACT_ATOMS: atom_id res chain seq x y z
N MET A 1 -22.45 -41.94 -24.46
CA MET A 1 -21.36 -41.06 -24.97
C MET A 1 -21.90 -39.61 -24.95
N LYS A 2 -21.72 -38.90 -23.85
CA LYS A 2 -22.06 -37.49 -23.73
C LYS A 2 -20.79 -36.69 -23.99
N LYS A 3 -20.81 -35.85 -25.01
CA LYS A 3 -19.69 -34.97 -25.37
C LYS A 3 -19.61 -33.85 -24.30
N VAL A 4 -18.51 -33.84 -23.58
CA VAL A 4 -18.11 -32.72 -22.72
C VAL A 4 -17.68 -31.58 -23.65
N LEU A 5 -18.46 -30.52 -23.70
CA LEU A 5 -18.14 -29.32 -24.46
C LEU A 5 -17.33 -28.41 -23.52
N THR A 6 -16.02 -28.49 -23.60
CA THR A 6 -15.11 -27.55 -22.92
C THR A 6 -15.27 -26.18 -23.58
N ARG A 7 -15.98 -25.28 -22.96
CA ARG A 7 -16.02 -23.87 -23.35
C ARG A 7 -14.90 -23.12 -22.64
N LEU A 8 -13.80 -22.93 -23.32
CA LEU A 8 -12.83 -21.91 -23.00
C LEU A 8 -13.44 -20.56 -23.36
N LEU A 9 -13.96 -19.83 -22.37
CA LEU A 9 -14.26 -18.41 -22.54
C LEU A 9 -13.00 -17.63 -22.20
N SER A 10 -12.32 -17.17 -23.26
CA SER A 10 -11.25 -16.16 -23.16
C SER A 10 -11.91 -14.83 -22.79
N ALA A 11 -11.79 -14.40 -21.55
CA ALA A 11 -12.03 -13.00 -21.19
C ALA A 11 -10.90 -12.17 -21.82
N ALA A 12 -11.20 -11.49 -22.92
CA ALA A 12 -10.27 -10.53 -23.52
C ALA A 12 -10.19 -9.30 -22.61
N LEU A 13 -9.10 -9.18 -21.84
CA LEU A 13 -8.73 -7.93 -21.18
C LEU A 13 -8.26 -6.95 -22.25
N LEU A 14 -9.09 -5.97 -22.59
CA LEU A 14 -8.66 -4.78 -23.31
C LEU A 14 -8.08 -3.78 -22.30
N PHE A 15 -6.75 -3.73 -22.18
CA PHE A 15 -6.07 -2.63 -21.51
C PHE A 15 -6.10 -1.40 -22.39
N GLY A 16 -7.01 -0.48 -22.08
CA GLY A 16 -6.96 0.90 -22.62
C GLY A 16 -6.20 1.78 -21.63
N LEU A 17 -4.94 2.10 -21.92
CA LEU A 17 -4.23 3.18 -21.23
C LEU A 17 -4.90 4.51 -21.59
N LEU A 18 -5.43 5.19 -20.58
CA LEU A 18 -5.81 6.59 -20.66
C LEU A 18 -5.20 7.38 -19.51
N THR A 19 -4.68 8.52 -19.87
CA THR A 19 -3.77 9.47 -19.24
C THR A 19 -4.33 10.21 -18.02
N THR A 20 -3.44 10.41 -16.99
CA THR A 20 -3.32 11.55 -16.05
C THR A 20 -4.58 12.04 -15.31
N GLY A 21 -4.66 11.68 -14.07
CA GLY A 21 -5.66 11.95 -13.05
C GLY A 21 -6.18 10.61 -12.56
N ALA A 22 -6.26 10.33 -11.26
CA ALA A 22 -6.58 9.02 -10.71
C ALA A 22 -7.65 8.26 -11.53
N ALA A 23 -7.22 7.58 -12.58
CA ALA A 23 -8.09 6.89 -13.51
C ALA A 23 -8.42 5.54 -12.87
N ALA A 24 -9.68 5.39 -12.45
CA ALA A 24 -10.23 4.10 -12.09
C ALA A 24 -10.06 3.15 -13.29
N ALA A 25 -9.45 1.99 -13.08
CA ALA A 25 -9.45 0.94 -14.09
C ALA A 25 -10.89 0.45 -14.28
N THR A 26 -11.26 0.09 -15.52
CA THR A 26 -12.58 -0.46 -15.81
C THR A 26 -12.45 -1.94 -16.17
N LEU A 27 -13.16 -2.80 -15.45
CA LEU A 27 -13.33 -4.21 -15.79
C LEU A 27 -14.70 -4.42 -16.45
N GLN A 28 -14.75 -5.26 -17.47
CA GLN A 28 -16.01 -5.61 -18.14
C GLN A 28 -16.33 -7.08 -17.98
N SER A 29 -17.61 -7.36 -17.72
CA SER A 29 -18.18 -8.70 -17.75
C SER A 29 -19.55 -8.67 -18.44
N GLY A 30 -19.62 -9.26 -19.61
CA GLY A 30 -20.84 -9.18 -20.46
C GLY A 30 -21.14 -7.73 -20.87
N GLN A 31 -22.29 -7.21 -20.46
CA GLN A 31 -22.70 -5.82 -20.71
C GLN A 31 -22.45 -4.88 -19.51
N ALA A 32 -22.00 -5.42 -18.38
CA ALA A 32 -21.70 -4.65 -17.18
C ALA A 32 -20.25 -4.18 -17.18
N ALA A 33 -20.03 -2.94 -16.77
CA ALA A 33 -18.70 -2.35 -16.56
C ALA A 33 -18.56 -1.90 -15.11
N TYR A 34 -17.40 -2.23 -14.51
CA TYR A 34 -17.09 -1.98 -13.12
C TYR A 34 -15.87 -1.07 -13.04
N GLN A 35 -15.98 0.01 -12.26
CA GLN A 35 -14.88 0.94 -12.01
C GLN A 35 -14.13 0.53 -10.74
N LEU A 36 -12.81 0.48 -10.83
CA LEU A 36 -11.91 0.23 -9.73
C LEU A 36 -11.18 1.51 -9.35
N SER A 37 -11.09 1.81 -8.06
CA SER A 37 -10.34 2.98 -7.56
C SER A 37 -8.82 2.81 -7.62
N LEU A 38 -8.33 1.57 -7.75
CA LEU A 38 -6.92 1.21 -7.88
C LEU A 38 -6.75 0.25 -9.06
N ASP A 39 -5.60 0.31 -9.72
CA ASP A 39 -5.30 -0.55 -10.86
C ASP A 39 -5.17 -2.03 -10.45
N PRO A 40 -5.67 -2.96 -11.28
CA PRO A 40 -5.47 -4.38 -11.07
C PRO A 40 -3.99 -4.78 -11.14
N LEU A 41 -3.62 -5.77 -10.32
CA LEU A 41 -2.25 -6.29 -10.23
C LEU A 41 -1.99 -7.48 -11.17
N GLY A 42 -3.05 -8.06 -11.71
CA GLY A 42 -3.02 -9.25 -12.56
C GLY A 42 -4.23 -10.13 -12.38
N THR A 43 -4.12 -11.40 -12.71
CA THR A 43 -5.18 -12.40 -12.52
C THR A 43 -4.61 -13.69 -11.93
N GLU A 44 -5.41 -14.38 -11.13
CA GLU A 44 -5.06 -15.67 -10.52
C GLU A 44 -6.20 -16.67 -10.77
N PRO A 45 -5.92 -17.88 -11.30
CA PRO A 45 -6.92 -18.93 -11.43
C PRO A 45 -7.25 -19.51 -10.04
N PHE A 46 -8.51 -19.87 -9.83
CA PHE A 46 -8.95 -20.57 -8.63
C PHE A 46 -10.00 -21.63 -8.95
N SER A 47 -10.03 -22.71 -8.17
CA SER A 47 -11.03 -23.74 -8.29
C SER A 47 -12.21 -23.42 -7.38
N TYR A 48 -13.38 -23.22 -7.97
CA TYR A 48 -14.62 -23.02 -7.25
C TYR A 48 -15.22 -24.36 -6.77
N SER A 49 -15.07 -25.40 -7.61
CA SER A 49 -15.46 -26.78 -7.32
C SER A 49 -14.53 -27.75 -8.03
N ASP A 50 -14.74 -29.06 -7.87
CA ASP A 50 -13.97 -30.10 -8.57
C ASP A 50 -14.00 -29.98 -10.11
N THR A 51 -15.00 -29.29 -10.64
CA THR A 51 -15.26 -29.21 -12.09
C THR A 51 -15.22 -27.80 -12.65
N GLU A 52 -15.18 -26.77 -11.78
CA GLU A 52 -15.27 -25.38 -12.19
C GLU A 52 -14.06 -24.59 -11.73
N THR A 53 -13.39 -23.94 -12.67
CA THR A 53 -12.25 -23.06 -12.45
C THR A 53 -12.55 -21.70 -13.06
N TYR A 54 -12.32 -20.65 -12.28
CA TYR A 54 -12.47 -19.25 -12.67
C TYR A 54 -11.15 -18.52 -12.52
N SER A 55 -11.13 -17.27 -12.98
CA SER A 55 -9.98 -16.36 -12.82
C SER A 55 -10.42 -15.16 -12.00
N ALA A 56 -9.77 -14.91 -10.87
CA ALA A 56 -9.95 -13.71 -10.10
C ALA A 56 -8.99 -12.61 -10.56
N THR A 57 -9.48 -11.40 -10.69
CA THR A 57 -8.63 -10.22 -10.86
C THR A 57 -8.01 -9.87 -9.51
N LEU A 58 -6.69 -9.83 -9.45
CA LEU A 58 -5.98 -9.40 -8.24
C LEU A 58 -6.04 -7.89 -8.13
N VAL A 59 -6.53 -7.41 -7.01
CA VAL A 59 -6.64 -5.97 -6.72
C VAL A 59 -6.05 -5.65 -5.35
N PRO A 60 -5.45 -4.45 -5.18
CA PRO A 60 -4.97 -4.03 -3.86
C PRO A 60 -6.09 -4.01 -2.81
N ILE A 61 -5.76 -4.31 -1.56
CA ILE A 61 -6.67 -4.04 -0.44
C ILE A 61 -6.99 -2.54 -0.40
N GLY A 62 -8.24 -2.20 -0.11
CA GLY A 62 -8.75 -0.83 -0.18
C GLY A 62 -9.31 -0.46 -1.56
N THR A 63 -9.15 -1.31 -2.58
CA THR A 63 -9.79 -1.07 -3.88
C THR A 63 -11.29 -0.95 -3.70
N ARG A 64 -11.84 0.19 -4.12
CA ARG A 64 -13.28 0.43 -4.20
C ARG A 64 -13.78 0.02 -5.57
N VAL A 65 -14.88 -0.71 -5.60
CA VAL A 65 -15.52 -1.22 -6.82
C VAL A 65 -16.92 -0.65 -6.90
N SER A 66 -17.29 -0.08 -8.03
CA SER A 66 -18.64 0.42 -8.31
C SER A 66 -19.05 0.08 -9.74
N SER A 67 -20.34 0.13 -10.04
CA SER A 67 -20.83 0.02 -11.42
C SER A 67 -20.59 1.33 -12.16
N GLU A 68 -20.10 1.28 -13.41
CA GLU A 68 -19.96 2.46 -14.27
C GLU A 68 -21.29 3.16 -14.54
N THR A 69 -22.38 2.40 -14.57
CA THR A 69 -23.74 2.93 -14.78
C THR A 69 -24.43 3.40 -13.52
N GLY A 70 -23.81 3.27 -12.34
CA GLY A 70 -24.42 3.53 -11.04
C GLY A 70 -25.45 2.47 -10.61
N ALA A 71 -25.50 1.31 -11.27
CA ALA A 71 -26.32 0.19 -10.84
C ALA A 71 -25.87 -0.32 -9.46
N LEU A 72 -26.82 -0.77 -8.65
CA LEU A 72 -26.50 -1.39 -7.37
C LEU A 72 -25.80 -2.73 -7.57
N LEU A 73 -24.92 -3.08 -6.64
CA LEU A 73 -24.14 -4.31 -6.67
C LEU A 73 -24.78 -5.40 -5.82
N LEU A 74 -24.64 -6.63 -6.29
CA LEU A 74 -24.71 -7.86 -5.51
C LEU A 74 -23.27 -8.34 -5.30
N VAL A 75 -22.88 -8.56 -4.05
CA VAL A 75 -21.54 -9.02 -3.69
C VAL A 75 -21.66 -10.31 -2.91
N GLU A 76 -21.09 -11.36 -3.47
CA GLU A 76 -20.92 -12.67 -2.84
C GLU A 76 -19.50 -12.76 -2.32
N ILE A 77 -19.34 -13.05 -1.04
CA ILE A 77 -18.05 -13.16 -0.35
C ILE A 77 -17.82 -14.62 0.00
N PHE A 78 -16.67 -15.15 -0.39
CA PHE A 78 -16.31 -16.55 -0.21
C PHE A 78 -15.07 -16.66 0.66
N THR A 79 -15.06 -17.68 1.51
CA THR A 79 -13.91 -18.08 2.34
C THR A 79 -13.37 -19.42 1.85
N TYR A 80 -12.04 -19.56 1.83
CA TYR A 80 -11.42 -20.83 1.45
C TYR A 80 -11.55 -21.84 2.59
N SER A 81 -12.06 -23.03 2.26
CA SER A 81 -12.19 -24.14 3.20
C SER A 81 -11.05 -25.14 2.96
N GLU A 82 -10.12 -25.23 3.90
CA GLU A 82 -9.01 -26.20 3.84
C GLU A 82 -9.50 -27.65 3.83
N SER A 83 -10.64 -27.94 4.48
CA SER A 83 -11.19 -29.28 4.57
C SER A 83 -11.78 -29.80 3.26
N SER A 84 -12.31 -28.91 2.41
CA SER A 84 -12.86 -29.26 1.11
C SER A 84 -11.93 -28.92 -0.06
N GLY A 85 -10.94 -28.05 0.15
CA GLY A 85 -10.08 -27.54 -0.89
C GLY A 85 -10.76 -26.52 -1.82
N HIS A 86 -11.93 -25.99 -1.44
CA HIS A 86 -12.74 -25.10 -2.27
C HIS A 86 -13.18 -23.84 -1.54
N TRP A 87 -13.63 -22.85 -2.32
CA TRP A 87 -14.24 -21.63 -1.80
C TRP A 87 -15.72 -21.88 -1.46
N ALA A 88 -16.12 -21.51 -0.25
CA ALA A 88 -17.49 -21.60 0.23
C ALA A 88 -18.08 -20.21 0.46
N LEU A 89 -19.33 -20.00 0.07
CA LEU A 89 -20.03 -18.75 0.31
C LEU A 89 -20.13 -18.48 1.81
N ASP A 90 -19.55 -17.35 2.24
CA ASP A 90 -19.58 -16.89 3.62
C ASP A 90 -20.72 -15.88 3.84
N SER A 91 -20.79 -14.87 2.99
CA SER A 91 -21.79 -13.81 3.12
C SER A 91 -22.24 -13.24 1.78
N LEU A 92 -23.43 -12.63 1.81
CA LEU A 92 -24.07 -12.01 0.65
C LEU A 92 -24.50 -10.59 1.00
N LEU A 93 -24.03 -9.62 0.23
CA LEU A 93 -24.41 -8.22 0.34
C LEU A 93 -25.18 -7.82 -0.92
N SER A 94 -26.40 -7.32 -0.75
CA SER A 94 -27.25 -6.89 -1.85
C SER A 94 -27.59 -5.41 -1.74
N GLY A 95 -27.69 -4.74 -2.90
CA GLY A 95 -28.09 -3.34 -2.97
C GLY A 95 -26.98 -2.37 -2.54
N GLN A 96 -25.73 -2.76 -2.69
CA GLN A 96 -24.58 -1.90 -2.38
C GLN A 96 -24.31 -0.93 -3.54
N SER A 97 -23.99 0.32 -3.24
CA SER A 97 -23.55 1.29 -4.25
C SER A 97 -22.09 1.02 -4.65
N ASP A 98 -21.31 0.48 -3.73
CA ASP A 98 -19.92 0.10 -3.93
C ASP A 98 -19.51 -1.06 -3.00
N LEU A 99 -18.36 -1.65 -3.32
CA LEU A 99 -17.66 -2.62 -2.49
C LEU A 99 -16.24 -2.09 -2.22
N VAL A 100 -15.73 -2.30 -1.01
CA VAL A 100 -14.31 -2.15 -0.71
C VAL A 100 -13.71 -3.53 -0.44
N VAL A 101 -12.68 -3.92 -1.19
CA VAL A 101 -11.90 -5.14 -0.93
C VAL A 101 -11.08 -4.92 0.33
N ARG A 102 -11.33 -5.71 1.39
CA ARG A 102 -10.83 -5.41 2.74
C ARG A 102 -9.64 -6.26 3.18
N ASP A 103 -9.52 -7.45 2.63
CA ASP A 103 -8.48 -8.41 3.05
C ASP A 103 -8.12 -9.41 1.94
N SER A 104 -7.12 -10.24 2.18
CA SER A 104 -6.66 -11.30 1.27
C SER A 104 -7.27 -12.68 1.56
N ALA A 105 -8.03 -12.82 2.65
CA ALA A 105 -8.64 -14.09 3.05
C ALA A 105 -9.91 -14.41 2.26
N HIS A 106 -10.54 -13.38 1.67
CA HIS A 106 -11.79 -13.52 0.97
C HIS A 106 -11.62 -13.41 -0.55
N LEU A 107 -12.49 -14.13 -1.24
CA LEU A 107 -12.72 -14.00 -2.67
C LEU A 107 -14.08 -13.31 -2.86
N TYR A 108 -14.13 -12.31 -3.71
CA TYR A 108 -15.33 -11.51 -3.93
C TYR A 108 -15.84 -11.74 -5.35
N HIS A 109 -17.12 -12.13 -5.46
CA HIS A 109 -17.82 -12.10 -6.74
C HIS A 109 -18.77 -10.91 -6.75
N VAL A 110 -18.61 -10.02 -7.73
CA VAL A 110 -19.38 -8.77 -7.84
C VAL A 110 -20.17 -8.78 -9.12
N SER A 111 -21.49 -8.64 -8.99
CA SER A 111 -22.41 -8.51 -10.10
C SER A 111 -23.33 -7.30 -9.92
N THR A 112 -23.98 -6.85 -11.00
CA THR A 112 -24.97 -5.76 -10.95
C THR A 112 -26.38 -6.30 -10.74
N LEU A 113 -27.17 -5.60 -9.91
CA LEU A 113 -28.61 -5.90 -9.76
C LEU A 113 -29.39 -5.30 -10.92
N SER A 114 -30.25 -6.11 -11.53
CA SER A 114 -31.27 -5.61 -12.48
C SER A 114 -32.34 -4.79 -11.74
N GLY A 115 -32.99 -3.84 -12.45
CA GLY A 115 -34.01 -2.95 -11.88
C GLY A 115 -35.25 -3.67 -11.27
N SER A 116 -35.35 -4.99 -11.37
CA SER A 116 -36.36 -5.82 -10.72
C SER A 116 -35.95 -6.36 -9.35
N GLY A 117 -34.71 -6.04 -8.88
CA GLY A 117 -34.21 -6.51 -7.58
C GLY A 117 -33.87 -8.00 -7.54
N GLN A 118 -33.96 -8.71 -8.66
CA GLN A 118 -33.51 -10.09 -8.81
C GLN A 118 -32.13 -10.09 -9.47
N SER A 119 -31.17 -10.84 -8.91
CA SER A 119 -29.95 -11.15 -9.62
C SER A 119 -30.31 -11.97 -10.85
N SER A 120 -30.19 -11.41 -12.03
CA SER A 120 -30.38 -12.14 -13.28
C SER A 120 -29.09 -12.87 -13.70
N GLU A 121 -28.08 -12.86 -12.84
CA GLU A 121 -26.72 -13.24 -13.20
C GLU A 121 -26.32 -14.51 -12.47
N THR A 122 -25.90 -15.47 -13.27
CA THR A 122 -25.20 -16.68 -12.82
C THR A 122 -23.76 -16.29 -12.47
N LEU A 123 -23.04 -17.11 -11.70
CA LEU A 123 -21.62 -16.93 -11.38
C LEU A 123 -20.71 -16.69 -12.60
N ASP A 124 -21.24 -16.94 -13.82
CA ASP A 124 -20.56 -16.67 -15.10
C ASP A 124 -20.61 -15.18 -15.52
N ARG A 125 -21.38 -14.35 -14.83
CA ARG A 125 -21.64 -12.96 -15.20
C ARG A 125 -21.35 -12.01 -14.04
N GLY A 126 -20.19 -11.73 -13.79
CA GLY A 126 -19.72 -10.82 -12.79
C GLY A 126 -18.20 -10.77 -12.87
N ILE A 127 -17.59 -10.06 -11.98
CA ILE A 127 -16.16 -10.05 -11.83
C ILE A 127 -15.76 -10.75 -10.53
N TRP A 128 -14.72 -11.56 -10.62
CA TRP A 128 -14.10 -12.16 -9.45
C TRP A 128 -12.91 -11.32 -9.04
N LEU A 129 -12.86 -10.93 -7.77
CA LEU A 129 -11.81 -10.09 -7.21
C LEU A 129 -11.18 -10.79 -6.00
N LYS A 130 -9.88 -10.66 -5.87
CA LYS A 130 -9.12 -11.17 -4.75
C LYS A 130 -7.96 -10.21 -4.44
N ALA A 131 -7.66 -10.00 -3.18
CA ALA A 131 -6.40 -9.37 -2.84
C ALA A 131 -5.26 -10.41 -2.87
N PRO A 132 -4.04 -10.04 -3.29
CA PRO A 132 -2.92 -10.96 -3.35
C PRO A 132 -2.56 -11.49 -1.95
N SER A 133 -2.23 -12.78 -1.90
CA SER A 133 -1.65 -13.43 -0.71
C SER A 133 -0.36 -14.14 -1.12
N SER A 134 0.58 -14.30 -0.18
CA SER A 134 1.76 -15.13 -0.44
C SER A 134 1.37 -16.61 -0.56
N ALA A 135 2.23 -17.41 -1.18
CA ALA A 135 2.07 -18.87 -1.25
C ALA A 135 1.99 -19.55 0.14
N SER A 136 2.39 -18.85 1.20
CA SER A 136 2.30 -19.28 2.61
C SER A 136 1.03 -18.78 3.32
N GLY A 137 0.09 -18.15 2.60
CA GLY A 137 -1.08 -17.51 3.21
C GLY A 137 -0.79 -16.19 3.94
N GLN A 138 0.46 -15.72 3.93
CA GLN A 138 0.83 -14.42 4.50
C GLN A 138 0.45 -13.29 3.54
N PRO A 139 -0.02 -12.13 4.06
CA PRO A 139 -0.30 -10.98 3.23
C PRO A 139 0.94 -10.48 2.48
N VAL A 140 0.75 -10.08 1.23
CA VAL A 140 1.78 -9.42 0.42
C VAL A 140 1.27 -8.10 -0.13
N SER A 141 2.19 -7.16 -0.33
CA SER A 141 1.89 -5.85 -0.92
C SER A 141 1.45 -5.97 -2.38
N ALA A 142 1.01 -4.87 -2.97
CA ALA A 142 0.66 -4.78 -4.38
C ALA A 142 1.82 -5.15 -5.33
N THR A 143 3.06 -5.08 -4.88
CA THR A 143 4.27 -5.42 -5.63
C THR A 143 4.91 -6.74 -5.17
N GLY A 144 4.25 -7.47 -4.25
CA GLY A 144 4.61 -8.84 -3.87
C GLY A 144 5.48 -8.98 -2.61
N GLU A 145 5.83 -7.89 -1.92
CA GLU A 145 6.61 -7.93 -0.69
C GLU A 145 5.76 -8.38 0.51
N PRO A 146 6.29 -9.26 1.39
CA PRO A 146 5.62 -9.65 2.62
C PRO A 146 5.33 -8.42 3.51
N VAL A 147 4.13 -8.36 4.07
CA VAL A 147 3.63 -7.26 4.90
C VAL A 147 2.67 -7.80 5.95
N ASP A 148 2.53 -7.12 7.09
CA ASP A 148 1.53 -7.48 8.08
C ASP A 148 0.13 -7.04 7.64
N GLU A 149 -0.90 -7.79 8.02
CA GLU A 149 -2.30 -7.52 7.67
C GLU A 149 -2.73 -6.10 8.03
N TRP A 150 -2.34 -5.61 9.22
CA TRP A 150 -2.69 -4.25 9.67
C TRP A 150 -2.10 -3.14 8.79
N ALA A 151 -0.97 -3.40 8.13
CA ALA A 151 -0.24 -2.42 7.31
C ALA A 151 -0.64 -2.48 5.83
N LEU A 152 -1.16 -3.61 5.36
CA LEU A 152 -1.33 -3.95 3.95
C LEU A 152 -2.07 -2.87 3.15
N ASN A 153 -3.19 -2.36 3.66
CA ASN A 153 -3.96 -1.32 2.97
C ASN A 153 -3.16 -0.02 2.80
N LEU A 154 -2.51 0.46 3.87
CA LEU A 154 -1.76 1.72 3.83
C LEU A 154 -0.45 1.58 3.03
N VAL A 155 0.21 0.43 3.08
CA VAL A 155 1.37 0.12 2.24
C VAL A 155 0.98 0.13 0.76
N ASN A 156 -0.15 -0.48 0.40
CA ASN A 156 -0.64 -0.46 -0.98
C ASN A 156 -1.00 0.95 -1.45
N GLN A 157 -1.57 1.79 -0.58
CA GLN A 157 -1.77 3.20 -0.91
C GLN A 157 -0.45 3.95 -1.09
N ALA A 158 0.58 3.67 -0.28
CA ALA A 158 1.91 4.26 -0.44
C ALA A 158 2.55 3.85 -1.78
N ILE A 159 2.44 2.58 -2.17
CA ILE A 159 2.90 2.07 -3.46
C ILE A 159 2.17 2.76 -4.62
N ALA A 160 0.85 2.82 -4.58
CA ALA A 160 0.02 3.50 -5.58
C ALA A 160 0.32 5.01 -5.67
N GLY A 161 0.68 5.63 -4.53
CA GLY A 161 1.15 7.01 -4.45
C GLY A 161 2.59 7.23 -4.92
N GLY A 162 3.28 6.19 -5.43
CA GLY A 162 4.63 6.29 -5.96
C GLY A 162 5.74 6.35 -4.91
N LEU A 163 5.45 5.98 -3.65
CA LEU A 163 6.41 6.09 -2.53
C LEU A 163 7.35 4.90 -2.37
N MET A 164 7.18 3.80 -3.13
CA MET A 164 8.04 2.62 -3.04
C MET A 164 9.38 2.88 -3.74
N PRO A 165 10.49 3.05 -3.02
CA PRO A 165 11.81 3.16 -3.65
C PRO A 165 12.32 1.78 -4.10
N ASP A 166 13.20 1.75 -5.09
CA ASP A 166 13.76 0.51 -5.62
C ASP A 166 14.51 -0.31 -4.55
N HIS A 167 15.08 0.34 -3.55
CA HIS A 167 15.79 -0.28 -2.41
C HIS A 167 14.86 -1.11 -1.48
N LEU A 168 13.54 -0.96 -1.58
CA LEU A 168 12.56 -1.74 -0.82
C LEU A 168 11.89 -2.83 -1.66
N LYS A 169 11.99 -2.78 -2.99
CA LYS A 169 11.40 -3.79 -3.86
C LYS A 169 12.01 -5.17 -3.61
N GLY A 170 11.13 -6.18 -3.46
CA GLY A 170 11.52 -7.55 -3.17
C GLY A 170 12.03 -7.78 -1.73
N GLN A 171 11.92 -6.80 -0.84
CA GLN A 171 12.30 -6.92 0.56
C GLN A 171 11.08 -7.30 1.42
N ASP A 172 11.29 -8.05 2.50
CA ASP A 172 10.26 -8.25 3.52
C ASP A 172 9.99 -6.92 4.24
N LEU A 173 8.79 -6.34 4.06
CA LEU A 173 8.45 -5.02 4.62
C LEU A 173 8.22 -5.04 6.14
N ARG A 174 8.10 -6.21 6.75
CA ARG A 174 7.99 -6.38 8.21
C ARG A 174 9.32 -6.21 8.92
N GLU A 175 10.42 -6.39 8.19
CA GLU A 175 11.76 -6.29 8.74
C GLU A 175 12.20 -4.83 8.97
N PRO A 176 13.21 -4.61 9.83
CA PRO A 176 13.77 -3.29 10.09
C PRO A 176 14.33 -2.64 8.82
N ILE A 177 14.21 -1.31 8.73
CA ILE A 177 14.73 -0.52 7.63
C ILE A 177 16.16 -0.11 7.88
N THR A 178 17.01 -0.17 6.84
CA THR A 178 18.37 0.37 6.91
C THR A 178 18.38 1.86 6.60
N ARG A 179 19.47 2.56 7.00
CA ARG A 179 19.67 3.99 6.72
C ARG A 179 19.60 4.30 5.23
N LEU A 180 20.21 3.46 4.37
CA LEU A 180 20.15 3.65 2.93
C LEU A 180 18.74 3.50 2.38
N GLN A 181 18.04 2.45 2.78
CA GLN A 181 16.64 2.25 2.37
C GLN A 181 15.74 3.41 2.77
N PHE A 182 15.96 3.95 3.98
CA PHE A 182 15.20 5.10 4.46
C PHE A 182 15.57 6.40 3.76
N ALA A 183 16.86 6.62 3.46
CA ALA A 183 17.30 7.74 2.64
C ALA A 183 16.61 7.72 1.27
N ALA A 184 16.59 6.58 0.60
CA ALA A 184 15.88 6.42 -0.66
C ALA A 184 14.37 6.71 -0.51
N LEU A 185 13.75 6.31 0.61
CA LEU A 185 12.34 6.65 0.89
C LEU A 185 12.13 8.16 1.08
N THR A 186 13.04 8.86 1.78
CA THR A 186 12.94 10.32 1.98
C THR A 186 13.08 11.09 0.67
N VAL A 187 14.00 10.67 -0.21
CA VAL A 187 14.15 11.22 -1.56
C VAL A 187 12.87 11.00 -2.36
N ARG A 188 12.38 9.76 -2.40
CA ARG A 188 11.17 9.41 -3.12
C ARG A 188 9.96 10.22 -2.64
N LEU A 189 9.79 10.38 -1.33
CA LEU A 189 8.72 11.19 -0.74
C LEU A 189 8.80 12.65 -1.19
N TYR A 190 9.99 13.25 -1.12
CA TYR A 190 10.18 14.65 -1.54
C TYR A 190 9.89 14.82 -3.03
N GLU A 191 10.48 13.99 -3.90
CA GLU A 191 10.28 14.04 -5.34
C GLU A 191 8.81 13.86 -5.73
N THR A 192 8.12 12.91 -5.08
CA THR A 192 6.69 12.65 -5.33
C THR A 192 5.81 13.83 -4.88
N ALA A 193 6.09 14.38 -3.70
CA ALA A 193 5.28 15.46 -3.14
C ALA A 193 5.50 16.82 -3.80
N SER A 194 6.75 17.13 -4.18
CA SER A 194 7.11 18.41 -4.81
C SER A 194 7.00 18.42 -6.32
N GLY A 195 7.03 17.25 -6.96
CA GLY A 195 7.17 17.09 -8.41
C GLY A 195 8.56 17.49 -8.94
N GLN A 196 9.55 17.67 -8.06
CA GLN A 196 10.91 18.08 -8.41
C GLN A 196 11.88 16.93 -8.18
N SER A 197 12.76 16.66 -9.13
CA SER A 197 13.85 15.69 -8.95
C SER A 197 15.02 16.31 -8.21
N ILE A 198 15.64 15.50 -7.33
CA ILE A 198 16.88 15.87 -6.62
C ILE A 198 18.07 15.38 -7.45
N GLU A 199 19.00 16.27 -7.75
CA GLU A 199 20.27 15.89 -8.37
C GLU A 199 21.26 15.45 -7.30
N ALA A 200 21.96 14.34 -7.54
CA ALA A 200 23.03 13.91 -6.65
C ALA A 200 24.18 14.92 -6.69
N PRO A 201 24.78 15.29 -5.53
CA PRO A 201 25.90 16.23 -5.51
C PRO A 201 27.11 15.64 -6.24
N GLY A 202 27.91 16.53 -6.87
CA GLY A 202 29.14 16.12 -7.58
C GLY A 202 30.26 15.60 -6.68
N GLU A 203 30.24 15.96 -5.39
CA GLU A 203 31.19 15.49 -4.38
C GLU A 203 30.54 14.50 -3.43
N ASN A 204 31.24 13.42 -3.14
CA ASN A 204 30.82 12.41 -2.17
C ASN A 204 31.63 12.57 -0.89
N PRO A 205 31.05 12.97 0.24
CA PRO A 205 31.76 13.06 1.51
C PRO A 205 31.97 11.69 2.16
N PHE A 206 31.28 10.65 1.74
CA PHE A 206 31.27 9.35 2.41
C PHE A 206 32.26 8.36 1.77
N THR A 207 32.93 7.58 2.60
CA THR A 207 33.86 6.54 2.18
C THR A 207 33.22 5.15 2.08
N ASP A 208 32.03 4.98 2.67
CA ASP A 208 31.32 3.70 2.82
C ASP A 208 30.10 3.54 1.93
N THR A 209 29.75 4.56 1.13
CA THR A 209 28.70 4.50 0.12
C THR A 209 28.97 5.44 -1.05
N SER A 210 28.54 5.04 -2.24
CA SER A 210 28.43 5.90 -3.43
C SER A 210 27.00 5.88 -4.01
N ASP A 211 26.05 5.39 -3.23
CA ASP A 211 24.65 5.30 -3.66
C ASP A 211 24.07 6.69 -3.86
N PRO A 212 23.48 7.00 -5.03
CA PRO A 212 22.96 8.32 -5.32
C PRO A 212 21.84 8.75 -4.37
N GLU A 213 21.02 7.83 -3.87
CA GLU A 213 19.94 8.16 -2.95
C GLU A 213 20.47 8.59 -1.56
N ALA A 214 21.58 8.00 -1.09
CA ALA A 214 22.25 8.47 0.11
C ALA A 214 22.80 9.90 -0.07
N LEU A 215 23.42 10.17 -1.22
CA LEU A 215 23.99 11.48 -1.53
C LEU A 215 22.92 12.57 -1.72
N LYS A 216 21.83 12.25 -2.38
CA LYS A 216 20.65 13.13 -2.52
C LYS A 216 20.06 13.47 -1.14
N ALA A 217 19.78 12.45 -0.32
CA ALA A 217 19.22 12.66 1.02
C ALA A 217 20.14 13.53 1.90
N TYR A 218 21.45 13.32 1.81
CA TYR A 218 22.44 14.13 2.51
C TYR A 218 22.45 15.59 2.01
N SER A 219 22.49 15.81 0.70
CA SER A 219 22.52 17.16 0.11
C SER A 219 21.29 18.00 0.46
N MET A 220 20.14 17.33 0.65
CA MET A 220 18.88 17.95 1.08
C MET A 220 18.77 18.13 2.60
N GLY A 221 19.75 17.65 3.37
CA GLY A 221 19.70 17.69 4.83
C GLY A 221 18.66 16.73 5.46
N PHE A 222 18.23 15.71 4.74
CA PHE A 222 17.31 14.68 5.29
C PHE A 222 18.04 13.73 6.23
N THR A 223 19.35 13.58 6.05
CA THR A 223 20.25 12.79 6.90
C THR A 223 21.61 13.44 6.98
N ALA A 224 22.34 13.21 8.07
CA ALA A 224 23.72 13.69 8.26
C ALA A 224 24.78 12.57 8.14
N GLY A 225 24.36 11.33 7.92
CA GLY A 225 25.24 10.17 8.07
C GLY A 225 25.48 9.81 9.53
N THR A 226 26.50 8.97 9.79
CA THR A 226 26.92 8.54 11.13
C THR A 226 28.17 9.29 11.63
N SER A 227 28.94 9.87 10.71
CA SER A 227 30.05 10.77 10.96
C SER A 227 30.28 11.67 9.74
N ASP A 228 31.30 12.55 9.81
CA ASP A 228 31.66 13.44 8.71
C ASP A 228 32.06 12.69 7.42
N SER A 229 32.51 11.44 7.52
CA SER A 229 32.98 10.63 6.39
C SER A 229 32.32 9.26 6.24
N THR A 230 31.35 8.94 7.07
CA THR A 230 30.62 7.66 7.01
C THR A 230 29.10 7.90 7.00
N PHE A 231 28.42 7.20 6.11
CA PHE A 231 26.97 7.21 5.99
C PHE A 231 26.29 6.16 6.86
N GLY A 232 26.90 4.96 6.97
CA GLY A 232 26.33 3.79 7.63
C GLY A 232 25.18 3.15 6.85
N PRO A 233 25.34 2.79 5.54
CA PRO A 233 24.22 2.38 4.67
C PRO A 233 23.47 1.16 5.18
N GLY A 234 24.15 0.23 5.86
CA GLY A 234 23.58 -0.99 6.43
C GLY A 234 23.07 -0.86 7.87
N GLU A 235 23.29 0.28 8.53
CA GLU A 235 22.81 0.48 9.90
C GLU A 235 21.30 0.59 9.96
N LEU A 236 20.69 -0.07 10.95
CA LEU A 236 19.26 0.00 11.19
C LEU A 236 18.88 1.32 11.84
N LEU A 237 17.77 1.89 11.44
CA LEU A 237 17.28 3.14 12.05
C LEU A 237 16.36 2.84 13.22
N THR A 238 16.48 3.68 14.26
CA THR A 238 15.48 3.75 15.32
C THR A 238 14.26 4.55 14.89
N ARG A 239 13.16 4.38 15.59
CA ARG A 239 11.89 5.08 15.32
C ARG A 239 12.04 6.59 15.52
N GLU A 240 12.82 7.05 16.51
CA GLU A 240 13.08 8.49 16.68
C GLU A 240 13.95 9.07 15.57
N GLN A 241 14.94 8.31 15.05
CA GLN A 241 15.74 8.73 13.90
C GLN A 241 14.87 8.86 12.64
N ALA A 242 13.99 7.89 12.40
CA ALA A 242 13.06 7.95 11.29
C ALA A 242 12.13 9.18 11.38
N ALA A 243 11.64 9.50 12.58
CA ALA A 243 10.80 10.68 12.79
C ALA A 243 11.56 11.99 12.47
N VAL A 244 12.81 12.10 12.85
CA VAL A 244 13.64 13.30 12.55
C VAL A 244 13.90 13.45 11.06
N MET A 245 14.29 12.38 10.37
CA MET A 245 14.53 12.40 8.93
C MET A 245 13.25 12.77 8.14
N LEU A 246 12.09 12.21 8.47
CA LEU A 246 10.83 12.58 7.84
C LEU A 246 10.39 14.00 8.15
N THR A 247 10.67 14.49 9.36
CA THR A 247 10.41 15.90 9.73
C THR A 247 11.27 16.85 8.90
N ALA A 248 12.51 16.47 8.56
CA ALA A 248 13.36 17.25 7.65
C ALA A 248 12.76 17.33 6.24
N VAL A 249 12.21 16.22 5.71
CA VAL A 249 11.48 16.22 4.43
C VAL A 249 10.27 17.15 4.48
N TYR A 250 9.47 17.05 5.56
CA TYR A 250 8.28 17.89 5.72
C TYR A 250 8.61 19.40 5.71
N ARG A 251 9.70 19.79 6.39
CA ARG A 251 10.22 21.17 6.35
C ARG A 251 10.67 21.58 4.94
N ALA A 252 11.37 20.72 4.23
CA ALA A 252 11.82 20.99 2.86
C ALA A 252 10.65 21.16 1.87
N LEU A 253 9.51 20.53 2.16
CA LEU A 253 8.24 20.73 1.43
C LEU A 253 7.50 22.01 1.83
N GLY A 254 8.10 22.87 2.67
CA GLY A 254 7.49 24.13 3.14
C GLY A 254 6.60 23.98 4.37
N GLY A 255 6.53 22.80 4.97
CA GLY A 255 5.73 22.56 6.16
C GLY A 255 6.29 23.22 7.42
N SER A 256 5.42 23.74 8.26
CA SER A 256 5.77 24.30 9.57
C SER A 256 5.76 23.21 10.63
N VAL A 257 6.84 23.14 11.41
CA VAL A 257 7.00 22.17 12.50
C VAL A 257 7.05 22.97 13.81
N PRO A 258 5.92 23.08 14.53
CA PRO A 258 5.89 23.79 15.80
C PRO A 258 6.67 23.03 16.87
N ASP A 259 7.20 23.78 17.83
CA ASP A 259 7.78 23.18 19.03
C ASP A 259 6.68 22.47 19.84
N GLY A 260 7.01 21.34 20.41
CA GLY A 260 6.09 20.54 21.19
C GLY A 260 6.81 19.50 22.04
N THR A 261 6.09 18.96 23.02
CA THR A 261 6.53 17.82 23.81
C THR A 261 5.70 16.60 23.45
N PRO A 262 6.35 15.42 23.24
CA PRO A 262 5.63 14.20 22.98
C PRO A 262 4.76 13.79 24.16
N SER A 263 3.55 13.30 23.91
CA SER A 263 2.60 12.84 24.93
C SER A 263 2.55 11.32 25.07
N PHE A 264 3.67 10.64 24.82
CA PHE A 264 3.79 9.20 25.00
C PHE A 264 4.19 8.82 26.43
N SER A 265 3.81 7.61 26.88
CA SER A 265 4.11 7.12 28.24
C SER A 265 5.62 7.02 28.50
N ASP A 266 6.40 6.77 27.44
CA ASP A 266 7.86 6.71 27.40
C ASP A 266 8.51 8.00 26.86
N GLY A 267 7.80 9.11 26.88
CA GLY A 267 8.29 10.39 26.34
C GLY A 267 9.61 10.86 26.93
N GLY A 268 9.93 10.46 28.17
CA GLY A 268 11.23 10.72 28.81
C GLY A 268 12.42 9.97 28.24
N GLU A 269 12.18 8.89 27.47
CA GLU A 269 13.21 8.09 26.80
C GLU A 269 13.57 8.64 25.40
N ILE A 270 12.75 9.56 24.86
CA ILE A 270 13.00 10.20 23.58
C ILE A 270 14.18 11.14 23.73
N SER A 271 15.20 10.97 22.89
CA SER A 271 16.39 11.81 22.85
C SER A 271 16.01 13.28 22.67
N SER A 272 16.70 14.19 23.35
CA SER A 272 16.40 15.62 23.30
C SER A 272 16.39 16.22 21.89
N TRP A 273 17.26 15.70 20.99
CA TRP A 273 17.30 16.11 19.58
C TRP A 273 16.11 15.63 18.76
N ALA A 274 15.36 14.62 19.22
CA ALA A 274 14.21 14.03 18.52
C ALA A 274 12.87 14.53 19.05
N GLN A 275 12.80 15.11 20.25
CA GLN A 275 11.55 15.43 20.93
C GLN A 275 10.58 16.27 20.09
N SER A 276 11.05 17.38 19.49
CA SER A 276 10.19 18.24 18.66
C SER A 276 9.67 17.51 17.42
N SER A 277 10.51 16.66 16.80
CA SER A 277 10.10 15.89 15.63
C SER A 277 9.07 14.82 15.97
N VAL A 278 9.28 14.08 17.06
CA VAL A 278 8.33 13.05 17.52
C VAL A 278 7.01 13.70 17.97
N ALA A 279 7.07 14.83 18.67
CA ALA A 279 5.86 15.58 19.06
C ALA A 279 5.06 16.03 17.84
N PHE A 280 5.71 16.63 16.85
CA PHE A 280 5.09 17.02 15.59
C PHE A 280 4.44 15.83 14.86
N MET A 281 5.18 14.74 14.68
CA MET A 281 4.69 13.55 13.99
C MET A 281 3.47 12.93 14.68
N ALA A 282 3.43 12.97 16.02
CA ALA A 282 2.29 12.49 16.80
C ALA A 282 1.07 13.43 16.66
N GLN A 283 1.27 14.75 16.84
CA GLN A 283 0.20 15.75 16.76
C GLN A 283 -0.43 15.83 15.37
N SER A 284 0.38 15.59 14.32
CA SER A 284 -0.07 15.56 12.93
C SER A 284 -0.68 14.21 12.53
N GLY A 285 -0.80 13.25 13.46
CA GLY A 285 -1.34 11.92 13.18
C GLY A 285 -0.46 11.05 12.27
N ILE A 286 0.79 11.46 12.00
CA ILE A 286 1.74 10.71 11.17
C ILE A 286 2.22 9.47 11.93
N VAL A 287 2.46 9.60 13.25
CA VAL A 287 2.79 8.52 14.17
C VAL A 287 1.71 8.36 15.23
N ALA A 288 1.30 7.13 15.49
CA ALA A 288 0.29 6.82 16.52
C ALA A 288 0.89 6.20 17.81
N GLY A 289 2.15 5.76 17.81
CA GLY A 289 2.70 4.96 18.90
C GLY A 289 2.16 3.54 18.94
N TYR A 290 2.40 2.85 20.02
CA TYR A 290 1.90 1.50 20.30
C TYR A 290 0.57 1.54 21.05
N GLY A 291 -0.11 0.38 21.10
CA GLY A 291 -1.42 0.27 21.77
C GLY A 291 -1.40 0.49 23.30
N ASP A 292 -0.22 0.46 23.91
CA ASP A 292 0.01 0.74 25.34
C ASP A 292 0.31 2.22 25.63
N GLY A 293 0.27 3.07 24.60
CA GLY A 293 0.54 4.50 24.70
C GLY A 293 2.03 4.88 24.63
N SER A 294 2.93 3.93 24.38
CA SER A 294 4.36 4.19 24.18
C SER A 294 4.69 4.54 22.73
N PHE A 295 5.84 5.16 22.51
CA PHE A 295 6.39 5.45 21.19
C PHE A 295 7.46 4.42 20.77
N GLY A 296 8.27 3.91 21.71
CA GLY A 296 9.41 3.05 21.46
C GLY A 296 10.54 3.77 20.72
N PRO A 297 11.13 4.86 21.25
CA PRO A 297 12.07 5.71 20.51
C PRO A 297 13.31 4.95 20.01
N GLN A 298 13.79 3.97 20.80
CA GLN A 298 14.98 3.18 20.51
C GLN A 298 14.69 1.89 19.74
N ASP A 299 13.42 1.53 19.55
CA ASP A 299 13.05 0.38 18.74
C ASP A 299 13.44 0.61 17.28
N THR A 300 13.79 -0.46 16.58
CA THR A 300 14.05 -0.39 15.15
C THR A 300 12.78 -0.11 14.37
N ALA A 301 12.88 0.79 13.39
CA ALA A 301 11.76 1.13 12.53
C ALA A 301 11.57 0.05 11.44
N GLN A 302 10.35 -0.48 11.31
CA GLN A 302 9.99 -1.42 10.24
C GLN A 302 9.77 -0.70 8.91
N ARG A 303 10.12 -1.35 7.78
CA ARG A 303 9.94 -0.81 6.42
C ARG A 303 8.50 -0.43 6.15
N GLN A 304 7.52 -1.30 6.50
CA GLN A 304 6.08 -1.02 6.35
C GLN A 304 5.62 0.21 7.14
N ALA A 305 6.07 0.37 8.38
CA ALA A 305 5.74 1.53 9.21
C ALA A 305 6.33 2.83 8.61
N CYS A 306 7.54 2.76 8.06
CA CYS A 306 8.18 3.90 7.40
C CYS A 306 7.43 4.33 6.12
N LEU A 307 6.97 3.39 5.29
CA LEU A 307 6.14 3.67 4.13
C LEU A 307 4.81 4.34 4.53
N ILE A 308 4.18 3.87 5.62
CA ILE A 308 2.93 4.45 6.14
C ILE A 308 3.15 5.88 6.66
N MET A 309 4.26 6.14 7.37
CA MET A 309 4.60 7.50 7.81
C MET A 309 4.82 8.44 6.62
N ALA A 310 5.53 7.99 5.57
CA ALA A 310 5.73 8.76 4.35
C ALA A 310 4.40 9.04 3.62
N LEU A 311 3.50 8.05 3.53
CA LEU A 311 2.16 8.24 2.96
C LEU A 311 1.36 9.31 3.71
N ARG A 312 1.37 9.29 5.03
CA ARG A 312 0.64 10.27 5.85
C ARG A 312 1.18 11.69 5.66
N ILE A 313 2.50 11.84 5.49
CA ILE A 313 3.08 13.13 5.13
C ILE A 313 2.58 13.59 3.75
N LEU A 314 2.61 12.73 2.74
CA LEU A 314 2.11 13.05 1.41
C LEU A 314 0.63 13.49 1.43
N GLN A 315 -0.21 12.76 2.18
CA GLN A 315 -1.63 13.08 2.35
C GLN A 315 -1.84 14.43 3.06
N ASN A 316 -1.06 14.75 4.08
CA ASN A 316 -1.16 16.02 4.80
C ASN A 316 -0.77 17.21 3.89
N GLN A 317 0.19 17.04 2.98
CA GLN A 317 0.57 18.10 2.03
C GLN A 317 -0.56 18.40 1.03
N THR A 318 -1.27 17.37 0.57
CA THR A 318 -2.37 17.54 -0.41
C THR A 318 -3.63 18.18 0.18
N GLN A 319 -3.80 18.18 1.51
CA GLN A 319 -4.94 18.82 2.19
C GLN A 319 -4.71 20.31 2.48
N THR A 320 -3.47 20.78 2.43
CA THR A 320 -3.09 22.16 2.74
C THR A 320 -2.82 23.02 1.49
N ALA A 321 -2.83 22.41 0.31
CA ALA A 321 -2.69 23.07 -1.00
C ALA A 321 -4.06 23.33 -1.64
#